data_ca21602e00cd875648a9a34e1fa0d59a
#
_entry.id   ca21602e00cd875648a9a34e1fa0d59a
#
_cell.length_a   1.000
_cell.length_b   1.000
_cell.length_c   1.000
_cell.angle_alpha   90.00
_cell.angle_beta   90.00
_cell.angle_gamma   90.00
#
_symmetry.space_group_name_H-M   'P 1'
#
loop_
_entity.id
_entity.type
_entity.pdbx_description
1 polymer ?
#
loop_
_entity_poly.entity_id
_entity_poly.type
_entity_poly.pdbx_seq_one_letter_code
_entity_poly.pdbx_strand_id
1 'polypeptide(L)'
;MNKWMFFCALLCLGGCASHRCDTSTRYDEPSGDSLCRSAHLLYQNDMLQAKLMISAGGSDNSELAKALLERAASQDRSGEAEFYQAVLLIRANSDNAEAIDLLERAAKRNHPLAIALLAQQLASSDAKKAEQYRANYADLDVAKSGYPSFEQALHVANGLITPVL
;
A
#
# COMPACT_ATOMS: atom_id res chain seq x y z
N MET A 1 2.86 -55.15 -29.58
CA MET A 1 2.89 -53.95 -30.42
C MET A 1 2.37 -52.78 -29.60
N ASN A 2 3.28 -52.02 -29.10
CA ASN A 2 3.40 -50.62 -28.74
C ASN A 2 2.25 -49.92 -27.99
N LYS A 3 2.20 -50.12 -26.64
CA LYS A 3 1.45 -49.30 -25.72
C LYS A 3 2.33 -48.24 -24.97
N TRP A 4 3.54 -47.94 -25.45
CA TRP A 4 4.52 -47.09 -24.76
C TRP A 4 4.69 -45.69 -25.39
N MET A 5 3.83 -45.28 -26.29
CA MET A 5 4.02 -44.00 -27.02
C MET A 5 3.11 -42.85 -26.58
N PHE A 6 2.30 -43.01 -25.52
CA PHE A 6 1.37 -41.97 -25.06
C PHE A 6 1.75 -41.29 -23.73
N PHE A 7 2.93 -41.57 -23.17
CA PHE A 7 3.30 -41.05 -21.82
C PHE A 7 4.21 -39.82 -21.85
N CYS A 8 4.63 -39.29 -22.98
CA CYS A 8 5.56 -38.15 -23.09
C CYS A 8 4.91 -36.78 -23.37
N ALA A 9 3.59 -36.66 -23.51
CA ALA A 9 2.95 -35.40 -23.93
C ALA A 9 2.35 -34.55 -22.76
N LEU A 10 2.52 -34.95 -21.51
CA LEU A 10 1.86 -34.27 -20.34
C LEU A 10 2.79 -33.51 -19.42
N LEU A 11 4.03 -33.24 -19.80
CA LEU A 11 5.02 -32.59 -18.91
C LEU A 11 5.39 -31.13 -19.28
N CYS A 12 4.65 -30.46 -20.17
CA CYS A 12 4.97 -29.11 -20.61
C CYS A 12 4.01 -28.02 -20.11
N LEU A 13 3.15 -28.27 -19.12
CA LEU A 13 2.22 -27.27 -18.59
C LEU A 13 2.60 -26.73 -17.20
N GLY A 14 3.83 -26.90 -16.77
CA GLY A 14 4.30 -26.45 -15.45
C GLY A 14 5.32 -25.33 -15.52
N GLY A 15 4.97 -24.16 -16.01
CA GLY A 15 5.96 -23.09 -16.13
C GLY A 15 5.44 -21.65 -16.05
N CYS A 16 4.41 -21.37 -15.25
CA CYS A 16 4.24 -20.01 -14.77
C CYS A 16 5.11 -19.83 -13.52
N ALA A 17 6.42 -19.65 -13.69
CA ALA A 17 7.26 -19.12 -12.66
C ALA A 17 6.75 -17.70 -12.38
N SER A 18 6.06 -17.51 -11.26
CA SER A 18 5.74 -16.19 -10.75
C SER A 18 7.07 -15.52 -10.38
N HIS A 19 7.65 -14.74 -11.29
CA HIS A 19 8.79 -13.89 -11.02
C HIS A 19 8.35 -12.86 -9.96
N ARG A 20 8.75 -13.09 -8.72
CA ARG A 20 8.63 -12.08 -7.66
C ARG A 20 9.71 -11.05 -7.90
N CYS A 21 9.34 -9.92 -8.48
CA CYS A 21 10.23 -8.78 -8.60
C CYS A 21 10.56 -8.23 -7.21
N ASP A 22 11.84 -8.17 -6.88
CA ASP A 22 12.29 -7.49 -5.67
C ASP A 22 12.36 -5.99 -5.96
N THR A 23 11.35 -5.24 -5.51
CA THR A 23 11.28 -3.78 -5.66
C THR A 23 12.14 -3.04 -4.64
N SER A 24 12.84 -3.75 -3.75
CA SER A 24 13.71 -3.15 -2.73
C SER A 24 15.10 -2.79 -3.23
N THR A 25 15.48 -3.18 -4.45
CA THR A 25 16.79 -2.82 -5.02
C THR A 25 16.79 -1.37 -5.48
N ARG A 26 17.76 -0.61 -4.93
CA ARG A 26 18.11 0.76 -5.30
C ARG A 26 18.18 0.91 -6.82
N TYR A 27 17.81 2.09 -7.30
CA TYR A 27 17.80 2.54 -8.70
C TYR A 27 19.11 2.34 -9.50
N ASP A 28 20.20 1.87 -8.87
CA ASP A 28 21.56 1.90 -9.43
C ASP A 28 22.03 0.58 -10.07
N GLU A 29 21.22 -0.48 -10.11
CA GLU A 29 21.63 -1.71 -10.79
C GLU A 29 20.92 -1.90 -12.15
N PRO A 30 21.68 -1.79 -13.28
CA PRO A 30 21.15 -1.94 -14.63
C PRO A 30 20.80 -3.39 -15.03
N SER A 31 20.96 -4.36 -14.11
CA SER A 31 20.78 -5.80 -14.35
C SER A 31 19.40 -6.35 -14.00
N GLY A 32 18.43 -5.49 -13.61
CA GLY A 32 17.05 -5.91 -13.33
C GLY A 32 16.34 -6.39 -14.60
N ASP A 33 15.69 -7.55 -14.52
CA ASP A 33 14.80 -8.07 -15.55
C ASP A 33 13.86 -6.97 -16.06
N SER A 34 13.74 -6.84 -17.37
CA SER A 34 12.92 -5.80 -18.02
C SER A 34 11.46 -5.84 -17.55
N LEU A 35 10.95 -7.04 -17.18
CA LEU A 35 9.61 -7.23 -16.61
C LEU A 35 9.48 -6.60 -15.22
N CYS A 36 10.51 -6.71 -14.38
CA CYS A 36 10.48 -6.09 -13.05
C CYS A 36 10.57 -4.58 -13.13
N ARG A 37 11.33 -4.04 -14.09
CA ARG A 37 11.38 -2.60 -14.33
C ARG A 37 10.03 -2.04 -14.79
N SER A 38 9.37 -2.71 -15.72
CA SER A 38 8.05 -2.28 -16.20
C SER A 38 6.99 -2.37 -15.12
N ALA A 39 7.01 -3.42 -14.29
CA ALA A 39 6.11 -3.57 -13.15
C ALA A 39 6.32 -2.45 -12.11
N HIS A 40 7.57 -2.10 -11.83
CA HIS A 40 7.88 -1.01 -10.91
C HIS A 40 7.42 0.36 -11.45
N LEU A 41 7.64 0.64 -12.74
CA LEU A 41 7.16 1.88 -13.36
C LEU A 41 5.63 1.96 -13.36
N LEU A 42 4.94 0.86 -13.59
CA LEU A 42 3.49 0.79 -13.52
C LEU A 42 3.00 1.11 -12.10
N TYR A 43 3.60 0.49 -11.07
CA TYR A 43 3.30 0.78 -9.67
C TYR A 43 3.47 2.27 -9.35
N GLN A 44 4.61 2.87 -9.73
CA GLN A 44 4.86 4.28 -9.46
C GLN A 44 3.84 5.19 -10.16
N ASN A 45 3.49 4.88 -11.40
CA ASN A 45 2.49 5.62 -12.17
C ASN A 45 1.10 5.53 -11.53
N ASP A 46 0.69 4.32 -11.12
CA ASP A 46 -0.60 4.11 -10.46
C ASP A 46 -0.69 4.88 -9.14
N MET A 47 0.36 4.80 -8.32
CA MET A 47 0.42 5.54 -7.05
C MET A 47 0.37 7.05 -7.27
N LEU A 48 1.12 7.58 -8.25
CA LEU A 48 1.11 9.01 -8.55
C LEU A 48 -0.28 9.48 -9.00
N GLN A 49 -0.90 8.76 -9.95
CA GLN A 49 -2.22 9.10 -10.45
C GLN A 49 -3.28 9.02 -9.34
N ALA A 50 -3.27 7.97 -8.53
CA ALA A 50 -4.19 7.83 -7.41
C ALA A 50 -4.08 9.00 -6.43
N LYS A 51 -2.86 9.38 -6.04
CA LYS A 51 -2.62 10.54 -5.15
C LYS A 51 -3.15 11.85 -5.75
N LEU A 52 -2.94 12.08 -7.04
CA LEU A 52 -3.46 13.28 -7.74
C LEU A 52 -5.00 13.30 -7.72
N MET A 53 -5.65 12.16 -7.99
CA MET A 53 -7.10 12.04 -7.96
C MET A 53 -7.67 12.24 -6.56
N ILE A 54 -7.04 11.66 -5.53
CA ILE A 54 -7.40 11.87 -4.13
C ILE A 54 -7.29 13.35 -3.76
N SER A 55 -6.25 14.03 -4.21
CA SER A 55 -6.05 15.47 -3.96
C SER A 55 -7.07 16.34 -4.71
N ALA A 56 -7.46 15.95 -5.93
CA ALA A 56 -8.46 16.67 -6.71
C ALA A 56 -9.88 16.49 -6.15
N GLY A 57 -10.16 15.39 -5.45
CA GLY A 57 -11.48 15.10 -4.89
C GLY A 57 -12.51 14.71 -5.95
N GLY A 58 -13.77 14.55 -5.51
CA GLY A 58 -14.89 14.14 -6.36
C GLY A 58 -15.12 12.63 -6.40
N SER A 59 -16.38 12.19 -6.60
CA SER A 59 -16.77 10.78 -6.59
C SER A 59 -16.07 9.97 -7.67
N ASP A 60 -16.08 10.48 -8.91
CA ASP A 60 -15.49 9.76 -10.05
C ASP A 60 -13.98 9.59 -9.91
N ASN A 61 -13.30 10.60 -9.37
CA ASN A 61 -11.87 10.53 -9.04
C ASN A 61 -11.61 9.49 -7.92
N SER A 62 -12.50 9.37 -6.95
CA SER A 62 -12.38 8.40 -5.86
C SER A 62 -12.46 6.96 -6.35
N GLU A 63 -13.41 6.64 -7.24
CA GLU A 63 -13.54 5.31 -7.82
C GLU A 63 -12.32 4.93 -8.67
N LEU A 64 -11.84 5.86 -9.50
CA LEU A 64 -10.66 5.61 -10.31
C LEU A 64 -9.40 5.49 -9.44
N ALA A 65 -9.24 6.33 -8.42
CA ALA A 65 -8.14 6.22 -7.46
C ALA A 65 -8.16 4.86 -6.74
N LYS A 66 -9.34 4.37 -6.32
CA LYS A 66 -9.49 3.05 -5.70
C LYS A 66 -8.98 1.95 -6.62
N ALA A 67 -9.41 1.92 -7.90
CA ALA A 67 -8.97 0.91 -8.85
C ALA A 67 -7.44 0.93 -9.10
N LEU A 68 -6.83 2.12 -9.14
CA LEU A 68 -5.38 2.27 -9.28
C LEU A 68 -4.65 1.75 -8.03
N LEU A 69 -5.14 2.07 -6.82
CA LEU A 69 -4.56 1.61 -5.56
C LEU A 69 -4.68 0.09 -5.38
N GLU A 70 -5.81 -0.52 -5.77
CA GLU A 70 -6.00 -1.97 -5.74
C GLU A 70 -4.95 -2.67 -6.64
N ARG A 71 -4.69 -2.14 -7.82
CA ARG A 71 -3.65 -2.67 -8.71
C ARG A 71 -2.25 -2.47 -8.12
N ALA A 72 -1.96 -1.29 -7.59
CA ALA A 72 -0.68 -0.97 -6.97
C ALA A 72 -0.39 -1.83 -5.73
N ALA A 73 -1.41 -2.14 -4.91
CA ALA A 73 -1.27 -2.91 -3.67
C ALA A 73 -0.62 -4.30 -3.88
N SER A 74 -0.80 -4.89 -5.07
CA SER A 74 -0.18 -6.18 -5.40
C SER A 74 1.35 -6.14 -5.42
N GLN A 75 1.95 -4.98 -5.62
CA GLN A 75 3.40 -4.76 -5.72
C GLN A 75 3.94 -3.87 -4.59
N ASP A 76 3.04 -3.23 -3.84
CA ASP A 76 3.42 -2.34 -2.74
C ASP A 76 3.97 -3.14 -1.55
N ARG A 77 5.17 -2.78 -1.10
CA ARG A 77 5.79 -3.31 0.11
C ARG A 77 5.86 -2.29 1.24
N SER A 78 5.56 -1.03 0.94
CA SER A 78 5.62 0.08 1.88
C SER A 78 4.35 0.24 2.70
N GLY A 79 3.22 -0.31 2.25
CA GLY A 79 1.90 -0.08 2.84
C GLY A 79 1.26 1.23 2.39
N GLU A 80 1.86 1.91 1.42
CA GLU A 80 1.35 3.20 0.95
C GLU A 80 0.00 3.05 0.22
N ALA A 81 -0.15 2.00 -0.58
CA ALA A 81 -1.40 1.74 -1.29
C ALA A 81 -2.56 1.46 -0.34
N GLU A 82 -2.35 0.61 0.67
CA GLU A 82 -3.36 0.35 1.71
C GLU A 82 -3.68 1.60 2.53
N PHE A 83 -2.69 2.41 2.85
CA PHE A 83 -2.93 3.68 3.54
C PHE A 83 -3.86 4.59 2.75
N TYR A 84 -3.61 4.80 1.45
CA TYR A 84 -4.47 5.64 0.63
C TYR A 84 -5.86 5.04 0.37
N GLN A 85 -6.00 3.72 0.32
CA GLN A 85 -7.30 3.04 0.30
C GLN A 85 -8.10 3.35 1.57
N ALA A 86 -7.46 3.26 2.74
CA ALA A 86 -8.09 3.64 4.01
C ALA A 86 -8.52 5.12 4.04
N VAL A 87 -7.68 6.02 3.50
CA VAL A 87 -8.03 7.45 3.36
C VAL A 87 -9.32 7.63 2.55
N LEU A 88 -9.49 6.91 1.43
CA LEU A 88 -10.70 6.98 0.62
C LEU A 88 -11.94 6.50 1.40
N LEU A 89 -11.84 5.39 2.13
CA LEU A 89 -12.95 4.86 2.94
C LEU A 89 -13.35 5.84 4.07
N ILE A 90 -12.37 6.42 4.76
CA ILE A 90 -12.61 7.41 5.82
C ILE A 90 -13.29 8.66 5.25
N ARG A 91 -12.82 9.18 4.12
CA ARG A 91 -13.44 10.33 3.44
C ARG A 91 -14.89 10.07 3.03
N ALA A 92 -15.17 8.86 2.54
CA ALA A 92 -16.51 8.44 2.16
C ALA A 92 -17.41 8.18 3.37
N ASN A 93 -16.87 8.22 4.60
CA ASN A 93 -17.55 7.80 5.83
C ASN A 93 -18.23 6.43 5.65
N SER A 94 -17.55 5.51 4.95
CA SER A 94 -18.05 4.20 4.59
C SER A 94 -17.66 3.14 5.63
N ASP A 95 -17.03 2.03 5.25
CA ASP A 95 -16.70 0.94 6.15
C ASP A 95 -15.47 1.28 7.04
N ASN A 96 -15.76 1.67 8.30
CA ASN A 96 -14.71 1.98 9.28
C ASN A 96 -13.88 0.74 9.67
N ALA A 97 -14.47 -0.45 9.66
CA ALA A 97 -13.76 -1.69 9.99
C ALA A 97 -12.75 -2.05 8.90
N GLU A 98 -13.13 -1.91 7.62
CA GLU A 98 -12.23 -2.10 6.50
C GLU A 98 -11.10 -1.05 6.50
N ALA A 99 -11.42 0.20 6.80
CA ALA A 99 -10.40 1.26 6.90
C ALA A 99 -9.36 0.95 7.99
N ILE A 100 -9.80 0.46 9.16
CA ILE A 100 -8.89 0.05 10.24
C ILE A 100 -8.02 -1.13 9.80
N ASP A 101 -8.59 -2.16 9.14
CA ASP A 101 -7.81 -3.30 8.66
C ASP A 101 -6.74 -2.88 7.63
N LEU A 102 -7.08 -2.00 6.71
CA LEU A 102 -6.12 -1.42 5.75
C LEU A 102 -4.99 -0.67 6.46
N LEU A 103 -5.33 0.17 7.44
CA LEU A 103 -4.34 0.89 8.24
C LEU A 103 -3.46 -0.06 9.04
N GLU A 104 -4.01 -1.15 9.61
CA GLU A 104 -3.23 -2.17 10.31
C GLU A 104 -2.26 -2.89 9.38
N ARG A 105 -2.66 -3.21 8.14
CA ARG A 105 -1.76 -3.81 7.15
C ARG A 105 -0.63 -2.87 6.77
N ALA A 106 -0.93 -1.60 6.56
CA ALA A 106 0.07 -0.58 6.27
C ALA A 106 1.01 -0.35 7.48
N ALA A 107 0.48 -0.31 8.70
CA ALA A 107 1.26 -0.16 9.93
C ALA A 107 2.23 -1.34 10.16
N LYS A 108 1.84 -2.57 9.84
CA LYS A 108 2.73 -3.76 9.88
C LYS A 108 3.94 -3.63 8.94
N ARG A 109 3.85 -2.76 7.93
CA ARG A 109 4.96 -2.42 7.01
C ARG A 109 5.70 -1.16 7.43
N ASN A 110 5.46 -0.68 8.65
CA ASN A 110 6.06 0.53 9.22
C ASN A 110 5.72 1.82 8.44
N HIS A 111 4.53 1.87 7.81
CA HIS A 111 4.09 3.09 7.13
C HIS A 111 3.73 4.18 8.14
N PRO A 112 4.45 5.32 8.18
CA PRO A 112 4.35 6.27 9.29
C PRO A 112 2.99 6.95 9.39
N LEU A 113 2.41 7.37 8.25
CA LEU A 113 1.08 8.01 8.25
C LEU A 113 -0.02 7.03 8.67
N ALA A 114 0.12 5.75 8.32
CA ALA A 114 -0.84 4.72 8.72
C ALA A 114 -0.79 4.48 10.24
N ILE A 115 0.40 4.40 10.84
CA ILE A 115 0.58 4.24 12.28
C ILE A 115 -0.06 5.43 13.02
N ALA A 116 0.21 6.66 12.56
CA ALA A 116 -0.32 7.87 13.20
C ALA A 116 -1.85 7.95 13.10
N LEU A 117 -2.40 7.70 11.90
CA LEU A 117 -3.84 7.73 11.67
C LEU A 117 -4.57 6.61 12.42
N LEU A 118 -4.00 5.40 12.45
CA LEU A 118 -4.56 4.26 13.16
C LEU A 118 -4.64 4.50 14.67
N ALA A 119 -3.59 5.09 15.27
CA ALA A 119 -3.61 5.49 16.67
C ALA A 119 -4.75 6.48 16.96
N GLN A 120 -4.99 7.44 16.06
CA GLN A 120 -6.12 8.37 16.18
C GLN A 120 -7.48 7.67 16.07
N GLN A 121 -7.66 6.80 15.07
CA GLN A 121 -8.92 6.09 14.84
C GLN A 121 -9.30 5.17 16.01
N LEU A 122 -8.31 4.57 16.67
CA LEU A 122 -8.50 3.67 17.81
C LEU A 122 -8.60 4.40 19.16
N ALA A 123 -8.30 5.70 19.24
CA ALA A 123 -8.21 6.42 20.50
C ALA A 123 -9.48 6.34 21.37
N SER A 124 -10.66 6.28 20.75
CA SER A 124 -11.95 6.18 21.44
C SER A 124 -12.44 4.76 21.70
N SER A 125 -12.04 3.80 20.86
CA SER A 125 -12.53 2.40 20.90
C SER A 125 -11.56 1.45 21.60
N ASP A 126 -10.25 1.65 21.44
CA ASP A 126 -9.18 0.86 22.04
C ASP A 126 -7.96 1.74 22.37
N ALA A 127 -8.07 2.50 23.47
CA ALA A 127 -7.03 3.40 23.91
C ALA A 127 -5.67 2.70 24.16
N LYS A 128 -5.69 1.44 24.60
CA LYS A 128 -4.46 0.66 24.82
C LYS A 128 -3.73 0.37 23.51
N LYS A 129 -4.46 -0.03 22.49
CA LYS A 129 -3.91 -0.31 21.17
C LYS A 129 -3.45 0.98 20.48
N ALA A 130 -4.20 2.07 20.64
CA ALA A 130 -3.81 3.39 20.15
C ALA A 130 -2.46 3.83 20.73
N GLU A 131 -2.24 3.66 22.03
CA GLU A 131 -0.97 4.01 22.69
C GLU A 131 0.18 3.10 22.23
N GLN A 132 -0.07 1.82 21.97
CA GLN A 132 0.93 0.92 21.37
C GLN A 132 1.40 1.41 20.00
N TYR A 133 0.48 1.86 19.13
CA TYR A 133 0.85 2.42 17.82
C TYR A 133 1.64 3.73 17.96
N ARG A 134 1.28 4.59 18.94
CA ARG A 134 2.05 5.80 19.24
C ARG A 134 3.47 5.47 19.71
N ALA A 135 3.63 4.48 20.57
CA ALA A 135 4.94 4.01 21.01
C ALA A 135 5.75 3.41 19.85
N ASN A 136 5.12 2.56 19.03
CA ASN A 136 5.77 1.99 17.83
C ASN A 136 6.26 3.05 16.85
N TYR A 137 5.59 4.21 16.77
CA TYR A 137 6.04 5.31 15.94
C TYR A 137 7.41 5.85 16.38
N ALA A 138 7.68 5.88 17.68
CA ALA A 138 8.96 6.33 18.21
C ALA A 138 10.14 5.43 17.84
N ASP A 139 9.86 4.16 17.53
CA ASP A 139 10.87 3.16 17.11
C ASP A 139 11.15 3.20 15.60
N LEU A 140 10.41 4.00 14.83
CA LEU A 140 10.65 4.13 13.39
C LEU A 140 11.97 4.85 13.11
N ASP A 141 12.65 4.42 12.04
CA ASP A 141 13.77 5.18 11.49
C ASP A 141 13.25 6.46 10.82
N VAL A 142 13.15 7.51 11.62
CA VAL A 142 12.55 8.80 11.25
C VAL A 142 13.26 9.42 10.04
N ALA A 143 14.56 9.19 9.90
CA ALA A 143 15.33 9.69 8.75
C ALA A 143 14.87 9.09 7.42
N LYS A 144 14.33 7.85 7.45
CA LYS A 144 13.77 7.17 6.29
C LYS A 144 12.28 7.40 6.09
N SER A 145 11.54 7.73 7.17
CA SER A 145 10.09 7.90 7.11
C SER A 145 9.66 9.20 6.41
N GLY A 146 10.52 10.22 6.39
CA GLY A 146 10.18 11.55 5.88
C GLY A 146 9.30 12.38 6.80
N TYR A 147 8.89 11.84 7.98
CA TYR A 147 8.05 12.51 8.97
C TYR A 147 8.71 12.44 10.34
N PRO A 148 9.37 13.52 10.79
CA PRO A 148 10.26 13.50 11.96
C PRO A 148 9.53 13.34 13.30
N SER A 149 8.20 13.52 13.37
CA SER A 149 7.42 13.27 14.59
C SER A 149 6.06 12.66 14.30
N PHE A 150 5.49 12.01 15.32
CA PHE A 150 4.12 11.48 15.29
C PHE A 150 3.09 12.57 14.96
N GLU A 151 3.22 13.74 15.60
CA GLU A 151 2.31 14.87 15.42
C GLU A 151 2.33 15.37 13.97
N GLN A 152 3.51 15.40 13.37
CA GLN A 152 3.68 15.83 11.98
C GLN A 152 3.07 14.82 11.00
N ALA A 153 3.31 13.51 11.23
CA ALA A 153 2.68 12.46 10.46
C ALA A 153 1.15 12.51 10.59
N LEU A 154 0.65 12.69 11.80
CA LEU A 154 -0.79 12.81 12.06
C LEU A 154 -1.40 14.05 11.41
N HIS A 155 -0.70 15.18 11.45
CA HIS A 155 -1.14 16.41 10.76
C HIS A 155 -1.29 16.20 9.26
N VAL A 156 -0.31 15.56 8.62
CA VAL A 156 -0.37 15.24 7.19
C VAL A 156 -1.50 14.25 6.89
N ALA A 157 -1.64 13.19 7.68
CA ALA A 157 -2.71 12.21 7.50
C ALA A 157 -4.10 12.84 7.63
N ASN A 158 -4.28 13.74 8.62
CA ASN A 158 -5.54 14.48 8.79
C ASN A 158 -5.84 15.42 7.62
N GLY A 159 -4.83 16.06 7.04
CA GLY A 159 -5.01 16.84 5.81
C GLY A 159 -5.48 16.02 4.62
N LEU A 160 -5.12 14.73 4.59
CA LEU A 160 -5.59 13.82 3.54
C LEU A 160 -7.02 13.34 3.75
N ILE A 161 -7.49 13.14 4.99
CA ILE A 161 -8.86 12.68 5.25
C ILE A 161 -9.88 13.82 5.32
N THR A 162 -9.44 15.06 5.54
CA THR A 162 -10.30 16.24 5.57
C THR A 162 -9.90 17.16 4.42
N PRO A 163 -10.43 16.95 3.20
CA PRO A 163 -10.06 17.81 2.08
C PRO A 163 -10.46 19.27 2.37
N VAL A 164 -9.54 20.18 2.12
CA VAL A 164 -9.84 21.62 2.12
C VAL A 164 -10.75 21.87 0.93
N LEU A 165 -11.99 22.34 1.20
CA LEU A 165 -12.97 22.76 0.19
C LEU A 165 -12.51 24.04 -0.49
#